data_b752ba221664029da11041d4d4c48298
#
_entry.id   b752ba221664029da11041d4d4c48298
#
_cell.length_a   1.000
_cell.length_b   1.000
_cell.length_c   1.000
_cell.angle_alpha   90.00
_cell.angle_beta   90.00
_cell.angle_gamma   90.00
#
_symmetry.space_group_name_H-M   'P 1'
#
loop_
_entity.id
_entity.type
_entity.pdbx_description
1 polymer ?
#
loop_
_entity_poly.entity_id
_entity_poly.type
_entity_poly.pdbx_seq_one_letter_code
_entity_poly.pdbx_strand_id
1 'polypeptide(L)'
;PHPDVLTYLGFANRKLKRYDAAETYYREALAIAPAHRGALEYYGELKLERGDVAGARAHLAKLEAICGFGCHEVDELRRWIAAGRSSAS
;
A
#
# COMPACT_ATOMS: atom_id res chain seq x y z
N PRO A 1 15.18 9.46 -6.90
CA PRO A 1 15.17 8.61 -5.71
C PRO A 1 14.72 7.20 -6.05
N HIS A 2 15.24 6.23 -5.32
CA HIS A 2 14.91 4.84 -5.57
C HIS A 2 13.51 4.50 -5.04
N PRO A 3 12.72 3.71 -5.80
CA PRO A 3 11.36 3.37 -5.33
C PRO A 3 11.32 2.68 -3.97
N ASP A 4 12.31 1.87 -3.63
CA ASP A 4 12.37 1.24 -2.32
C ASP A 4 12.54 2.25 -1.20
N VAL A 5 13.37 3.28 -1.42
CA VAL A 5 13.57 4.35 -0.44
C VAL A 5 12.28 5.15 -0.26
N LEU A 6 11.64 5.50 -1.36
CA LEU A 6 10.36 6.22 -1.30
C LEU A 6 9.29 5.40 -0.58
N THR A 7 9.24 4.11 -0.84
CA THR A 7 8.31 3.20 -0.15
C THR A 7 8.58 3.17 1.36
N TYR A 8 9.85 3.10 1.75
CA TYR A 8 10.21 3.14 3.15
C TYR A 8 9.83 4.46 3.81
N LEU A 9 10.07 5.59 3.13
CA LEU A 9 9.68 6.91 3.64
C LEU A 9 8.16 7.00 3.79
N GLY A 10 7.42 6.43 2.85
CA GLY A 10 5.97 6.35 2.97
C GLY A 10 5.56 5.55 4.20
N PHE A 11 6.16 4.38 4.38
CA PHE A 11 5.89 3.53 5.54
C PHE A 11 6.20 4.25 6.86
N ALA A 12 7.37 4.89 6.95
CA ALA A 12 7.77 5.60 8.17
C ALA A 12 6.80 6.74 8.50
N ASN A 13 6.39 7.50 7.49
CA ASN A 13 5.43 8.59 7.69
C ASN A 13 4.06 8.08 8.10
N ARG A 14 3.63 6.94 7.54
CA ARG A 14 2.38 6.32 7.96
C ARG A 14 2.43 5.93 9.44
N LYS A 15 3.53 5.35 9.89
CA LYS A 15 3.70 4.98 11.30
C LYS A 15 3.64 6.20 12.22
N LEU A 16 4.07 7.34 11.74
CA LEU A 16 3.98 8.60 12.47
C LEU A 16 2.61 9.29 12.29
N LYS A 17 1.69 8.64 11.61
CA LYS A 17 0.35 9.16 11.28
C LYS A 17 0.39 10.42 10.42
N ARG A 18 1.47 10.61 9.68
CA ARG A 18 1.60 11.67 8.69
C ARG A 18 1.11 11.14 7.34
N TYR A 19 -0.21 10.99 7.24
CA TYR A 19 -0.82 10.24 6.14
C TYR A 19 -0.66 10.94 4.78
N ASP A 20 -0.77 12.26 4.73
CA ASP A 20 -0.60 12.98 3.47
C ASP A 20 0.83 12.84 2.94
N ALA A 21 1.82 12.96 3.82
CA ALA A 21 3.21 12.76 3.44
C ALA A 21 3.45 11.32 2.98
N ALA A 22 2.91 10.35 3.71
CA ALA A 22 3.03 8.94 3.35
C ALA A 22 2.48 8.69 1.95
N GLU A 23 1.29 9.23 1.66
CA GLU A 23 0.66 9.07 0.36
C GLU A 23 1.51 9.67 -0.76
N THR A 24 2.09 10.84 -0.53
CA THR A 24 2.96 11.48 -1.51
C THR A 24 4.15 10.60 -1.86
N TYR A 25 4.80 10.01 -0.86
CA TYR A 25 5.93 9.12 -1.09
C TYR A 25 5.53 7.87 -1.85
N TYR A 26 4.39 7.26 -1.50
CA TYR A 26 3.91 6.08 -2.21
C TYR A 26 3.56 6.39 -3.67
N ARG A 27 2.94 7.54 -3.91
CA ARG A 27 2.63 7.96 -5.29
C ARG A 27 3.89 8.17 -6.11
N GLU A 28 4.91 8.77 -5.52
CA GLU A 28 6.20 8.95 -6.19
C GLU A 28 6.84 7.60 -6.52
N ALA A 29 6.81 6.67 -5.57
CA ALA A 29 7.36 5.32 -5.80
C ALA A 29 6.65 4.64 -6.97
N LEU A 30 5.33 4.72 -7.02
CA LEU A 30 4.54 4.08 -8.07
C LEU A 30 4.63 4.82 -9.40
N ALA A 31 4.94 6.12 -9.40
CA ALA A 31 5.21 6.85 -10.63
C ALA A 31 6.49 6.34 -11.29
N ILE A 32 7.50 5.99 -10.49
CA ILE A 32 8.77 5.47 -10.99
C ILE A 32 8.64 3.99 -11.34
N ALA A 33 7.99 3.20 -10.47
CA ALA A 33 7.87 1.76 -10.60
C ALA A 33 6.42 1.33 -10.35
N PRO A 34 5.55 1.39 -11.38
CA PRO A 34 4.12 1.10 -11.19
C PRO A 34 3.80 -0.30 -10.69
N ALA A 35 4.71 -1.25 -10.89
CA ALA A 35 4.54 -2.62 -10.43
C ALA A 35 5.29 -2.92 -9.12
N HIS A 36 5.70 -1.89 -8.38
CA HIS A 36 6.44 -2.07 -7.14
C HIS A 36 5.51 -2.68 -6.08
N ARG A 37 5.76 -3.94 -5.74
CA ARG A 37 4.85 -4.68 -4.86
C ARG A 37 4.74 -4.10 -3.47
N GLY A 38 5.86 -3.70 -2.89
CA GLY A 38 5.87 -3.09 -1.55
C GLY A 38 5.04 -1.81 -1.49
N ALA A 39 5.21 -0.93 -2.49
CA ALA A 39 4.45 0.32 -2.53
C ALA A 39 2.95 0.06 -2.70
N LEU A 40 2.59 -0.90 -3.57
CA LEU A 40 1.17 -1.25 -3.77
C LEU A 40 0.56 -1.80 -2.48
N GLU A 41 1.28 -2.67 -1.79
CA GLU A 41 0.77 -3.24 -0.54
C GLU A 41 0.64 -2.18 0.55
N TYR A 42 1.70 -1.44 0.82
CA TYR A 42 1.70 -0.46 1.91
C TYR A 42 0.75 0.70 1.65
N TYR A 43 0.65 1.14 0.40
CA TYR A 43 -0.32 2.17 0.06
C TYR A 43 -1.75 1.64 0.18
N GLY A 44 -1.99 0.38 -0.17
CA GLY A 44 -3.27 -0.27 0.06
C GLY A 44 -3.64 -0.27 1.54
N GLU A 45 -2.67 -0.58 2.40
CA GLU A 45 -2.88 -0.55 3.85
C GLU A 45 -3.18 0.86 4.35
N LEU A 46 -2.48 1.86 3.83
CA LEU A 46 -2.76 3.26 4.17
C LEU A 46 -4.19 3.64 3.76
N LYS A 47 -4.63 3.22 2.59
CA LYS A 47 -6.00 3.50 2.13
C LYS A 47 -7.03 2.90 3.08
N LEU A 48 -6.78 1.69 3.59
CA LEU A 48 -7.66 1.07 4.58
C LEU A 48 -7.67 1.88 5.88
N GLU A 49 -6.53 2.34 6.34
CA GLU A 49 -6.47 3.18 7.54
C GLU A 49 -7.26 4.47 7.37
N ARG A 50 -7.34 4.99 6.16
CA ARG A 50 -8.11 6.20 5.84
C ARG A 50 -9.55 5.90 5.42
N GLY A 51 -9.97 4.65 5.48
CA GLY A 51 -11.35 4.25 5.18
C GLY A 51 -11.65 4.02 3.71
N ASP A 52 -10.63 4.02 2.84
CA ASP A 52 -10.80 3.83 1.40
C ASP A 52 -10.64 2.34 1.05
N VAL A 53 -11.67 1.55 1.33
CA VAL A 53 -11.65 0.12 1.06
C VAL A 53 -11.59 -0.16 -0.44
N ALA A 54 -12.33 0.62 -1.23
CA ALA A 54 -12.33 0.43 -2.69
C ALA A 54 -10.94 0.66 -3.28
N GLY A 55 -10.22 1.68 -2.80
CA GLY A 55 -8.85 1.94 -3.23
C GLY A 55 -7.89 0.82 -2.85
N ALA A 56 -8.05 0.27 -1.64
CA ALA A 56 -7.24 -0.87 -1.21
C ALA A 56 -7.50 -2.10 -2.07
N ARG A 57 -8.75 -2.36 -2.40
CA ARG A 57 -9.11 -3.49 -3.28
C ARG A 57 -8.55 -3.31 -4.69
N ALA A 58 -8.49 -2.09 -5.19
CA ALA A 58 -7.88 -1.81 -6.49
C ALA A 58 -6.39 -2.11 -6.47
N HIS A 59 -5.69 -1.79 -5.37
CA HIS A 59 -4.29 -2.14 -5.20
C HIS A 59 -4.10 -3.65 -5.12
N LEU A 60 -5.00 -4.35 -4.41
CA LEU A 60 -4.95 -5.80 -4.35
C LEU A 60 -5.09 -6.42 -5.73
N ALA A 61 -6.01 -5.93 -6.55
CA ALA A 61 -6.20 -6.44 -7.91
C ALA A 61 -4.93 -6.27 -8.75
N LYS A 62 -4.25 -5.13 -8.62
CA LYS A 62 -2.98 -4.91 -9.31
C LYS A 62 -1.91 -5.88 -8.83
N LEU A 63 -1.82 -6.11 -7.53
CA LEU A 63 -0.87 -7.06 -6.96
C LEU A 63 -1.14 -8.47 -7.45
N GLU A 64 -2.39 -8.88 -7.50
CA GLU A 64 -2.76 -10.21 -8.00
C GLU A 64 -2.37 -10.38 -9.46
N ALA A 65 -2.54 -9.34 -10.27
CA ALA A 65 -2.13 -9.39 -11.67
C ALA A 65 -0.61 -9.50 -11.82
N ILE A 66 0.15 -8.88 -10.92
CA ILE A 66 1.62 -8.92 -10.95
C ILE A 66 2.13 -10.26 -10.45
N CYS A 67 1.56 -10.77 -9.37
CA CYS A 67 2.09 -11.93 -8.65
C CYS A 67 1.54 -13.28 -9.11
N GLY A 68 0.53 -13.27 -9.96
CA GLY A 68 -0.09 -14.52 -10.42
C GLY A 68 -0.77 -15.26 -9.26
N PHE A 69 -0.21 -16.41 -8.88
CA PHE A 69 -0.78 -17.25 -7.82
C PHE A 69 -0.63 -16.69 -6.42
N GLY A 70 0.09 -15.60 -6.28
CA GLY A 70 0.22 -14.94 -5.02
C GLY A 70 1.66 -14.63 -4.66
N CYS A 71 1.79 -13.76 -3.68
CA CYS A 71 3.06 -13.37 -3.12
C CYS A 71 2.78 -12.84 -1.72
N HIS A 72 3.84 -12.60 -0.96
CA HIS A 72 3.69 -12.11 0.41
C HIS A 72 2.82 -10.84 0.47
N GLU A 73 3.02 -9.92 -0.46
CA GLU A 73 2.29 -8.65 -0.49
C GLU A 73 0.79 -8.85 -0.72
N VAL A 74 0.42 -9.78 -1.60
CA VAL A 74 -1.00 -10.13 -1.82
C VAL A 74 -1.61 -10.69 -0.55
N ASP A 75 -0.92 -11.65 0.07
CA ASP A 75 -1.44 -12.31 1.28
C ASP A 75 -1.63 -11.31 2.41
N GLU A 76 -0.68 -10.42 2.59
CA GLU A 76 -0.73 -9.43 3.66
C GLU A 76 -1.87 -8.43 3.44
N LEU A 77 -2.01 -7.91 2.22
CA LEU A 77 -3.07 -6.95 1.94
C LEU A 77 -4.44 -7.60 2.04
N ARG A 78 -4.58 -8.87 1.61
CA ARG A 78 -5.83 -9.61 1.81
C ARG A 78 -6.18 -9.72 3.29
N ARG A 79 -5.21 -10.00 4.14
CA ARG A 79 -5.43 -10.10 5.59
C ARG A 79 -5.92 -8.77 6.16
N TRP A 80 -5.31 -7.67 5.73
CA TRP A 80 -5.74 -6.35 6.17
C TRP A 80 -7.18 -6.05 5.79
N ILE A 81 -7.55 -6.34 4.54
CA ILE A 81 -8.92 -6.12 4.06
C ILE A 81 -9.90 -7.02 4.82
N ALA A 82 -9.57 -8.30 4.96
CA ALA A 82 -10.45 -9.26 5.64
C ALA A 82 -10.64 -8.92 7.12
N ALA A 83 -9.62 -8.38 7.76
CA ALA A 83 -9.69 -8.00 9.17
C ALA A 83 -10.48 -6.69 9.37
N GLY A 84 -10.85 -6.00 8.30
CA GLY A 84 -11.54 -4.72 8.40
C GLY A 84 -10.66 -3.65 9.04
N ARG A 85 -9.36 -3.72 8.84
CA ARG A 85 -8.44 -2.75 9.43
C ARG A 85 -8.66 -1.36 8.85
N SER A 86 -8.68 -0.38 9.75
CA SER A 86 -8.85 1.01 9.39
C SER A 86 -8.24 1.87 10.50
N SER A 87 -8.21 3.19 10.27
CA SER A 87 -7.75 4.12 11.29
C SER A 87 -8.59 4.09 12.55
N ALA A 88 -9.82 3.61 12.46
CA ALA A 88 -10.73 3.47 13.61
C ALA A 88 -10.46 2.19 14.39
N SER A 89 -9.73 1.28 13.84
CA SER A 89 -9.38 0.04 14.52
C SER A 89 -8.12 0.23 15.35
#